data_bb246d7d8ba0d4a6a212fb6cc19b34e6
#
_entry.id   bb246d7d8ba0d4a6a212fb6cc19b34e6
#
_cell.length_a   1.000
_cell.length_b   1.000
_cell.length_c   1.000
_cell.angle_alpha   90.00
_cell.angle_beta   90.00
_cell.angle_gamma   90.00
#
_symmetry.space_group_name_H-M   'P 1'
#
loop_
_entity.id
_entity.type
_entity.pdbx_description
1 polymer ?
#
loop_
_entity_poly.entity_id
_entity_poly.type
_entity_poly.pdbx_seq_one_letter_code
_entity_poly.pdbx_strand_id
1 'polypeptide(L)'
;MAIKMTENLFSNYKKLMEKFKEIAVFNSTQALMQWDMETMMPPRAINLRSEQLALLSGIQHKMETAPEIGALLEAIEHHKDYDKLDMVQKRNVYLIRKNYDEQTKLPEELVKEMAKQHAIAIDAWKKAKAAKNFAMFRPELEKNVELSKKAAEILMRVKKTATPYDALVDIFEPKMTSKEITKVFDELRVGLVSLLRKCENSPKQPDTSILSRKIAIEVQRKIAVVLAETVQYDVTSKNAGGRIDETEHPFTNGYYDDVRITTHYYENLFTSSVFSVLHEAGHALYEQGLNQQWMYQPVGGGCSSGFHESQSRFVENVVGRSREFWVYFMPKLKELTGKTLSDLELDKFVHAINQVKPSKIRVEADEVTYGLHIIVRFNIERDLFAGKIAVKELPEIWNQSYKDFLVLKIENDSEGVMQDTHWANGYYGYFPSYALGNIYGGQILAAMEKDLPNWRKLLEKGGFTEMKQWLVKNVHSQGNLYDPPALIKKITGKELTVKPYSDYLNAKCSRLYGF
;
A
#
# COMPACT_ATOMS: atom_id res chain seq x y z
N MET A 1 5.09 40.19 1.79
CA MET A 1 5.44 40.96 0.58
C MET A 1 4.39 40.62 -0.47
N ALA A 2 3.55 41.56 -0.89
CA ALA A 2 2.47 41.27 -1.86
C ALA A 2 3.12 40.94 -3.22
N ILE A 3 2.92 39.71 -3.72
CA ILE A 3 3.30 39.34 -5.08
C ILE A 3 2.45 40.19 -6.02
N LYS A 4 3.08 41.05 -6.83
CA LYS A 4 2.38 41.89 -7.78
C LYS A 4 1.63 40.99 -8.78
N MET A 5 0.31 41.11 -8.90
CA MET A 5 -0.56 40.39 -9.85
C MET A 5 -0.21 40.60 -11.35
N THR A 6 0.91 41.25 -11.64
CA THR A 6 1.41 41.58 -12.99
C THR A 6 2.53 40.65 -13.47
N GLU A 7 2.96 39.66 -12.67
CA GLU A 7 3.97 38.69 -13.15
C GLU A 7 3.35 37.69 -14.15
N ASN A 8 4.16 37.29 -15.14
CA ASN A 8 3.76 36.31 -16.15
C ASN A 8 3.38 34.97 -15.48
N LEU A 9 2.25 34.39 -15.88
CA LEU A 9 1.75 33.09 -15.43
C LEU A 9 2.85 32.02 -15.31
N PHE A 10 3.64 31.87 -16.38
CA PHE A 10 4.70 30.86 -16.44
C PHE A 10 5.86 31.15 -15.48
N SER A 11 6.11 32.42 -15.13
CA SER A 11 7.10 32.79 -14.11
C SER A 11 6.62 32.35 -12.73
N ASN A 12 5.35 32.59 -12.39
CA ASN A 12 4.76 32.16 -11.12
C ASN A 12 4.73 30.64 -11.01
N TYR A 13 4.33 29.94 -12.11
CA TYR A 13 4.36 28.49 -12.15
C TYR A 13 5.78 27.93 -11.94
N LYS A 14 6.79 28.51 -12.59
CA LYS A 14 8.20 28.12 -12.41
C LYS A 14 8.64 28.27 -10.96
N LYS A 15 8.35 29.41 -10.32
CA LYS A 15 8.65 29.64 -8.90
C LYS A 15 7.97 28.61 -7.99
N LEU A 16 6.70 28.27 -8.27
CA LEU A 16 5.97 27.24 -7.54
C LEU A 16 6.66 25.87 -7.67
N MET A 17 7.10 25.49 -8.87
CA MET A 17 7.82 24.24 -9.11
C MET A 17 9.20 24.21 -8.43
N GLU A 18 9.92 25.33 -8.38
CA GLU A 18 11.19 25.46 -7.66
C GLU A 18 10.99 25.20 -6.16
N LYS A 19 9.95 25.79 -5.55
CA LYS A 19 9.57 25.51 -4.15
C LYS A 19 9.22 24.06 -3.91
N PHE A 20 8.42 23.47 -4.81
CA PHE A 20 8.06 22.07 -4.68
C PHE A 20 9.27 21.14 -4.83
N LYS A 21 10.22 21.46 -5.72
CA LYS A 21 11.48 20.72 -5.85
C LYS A 21 12.28 20.72 -4.55
N GLU A 22 12.39 21.88 -3.87
CA GLU A 22 13.05 21.96 -2.56
C GLU A 22 12.39 21.03 -1.55
N ILE A 23 11.03 21.00 -1.49
CA ILE A 23 10.26 20.11 -0.63
C ILE A 23 10.51 18.65 -0.98
N ALA A 24 10.46 18.28 -2.26
CA ALA A 24 10.67 16.91 -2.71
C ALA A 24 12.07 16.37 -2.34
N VAL A 25 13.12 17.17 -2.54
CA VAL A 25 14.49 16.83 -2.14
C VAL A 25 14.59 16.69 -0.63
N PHE A 26 13.96 17.59 0.13
CA PHE A 26 13.95 17.52 1.58
C PHE A 26 13.26 16.25 2.08
N ASN A 27 12.10 15.91 1.51
CA ASN A 27 11.34 14.70 1.86
C ASN A 27 12.15 13.43 1.54
N SER A 28 12.88 13.38 0.42
CA SER A 28 13.74 12.25 0.08
C SER A 28 14.88 12.06 1.10
N THR A 29 15.42 13.15 1.63
CA THR A 29 16.45 13.11 2.70
C THR A 29 15.88 12.55 3.99
N GLN A 30 14.66 12.95 4.36
CA GLN A 30 13.97 12.45 5.54
C GLN A 30 13.63 10.95 5.40
N ALA A 31 13.23 10.52 4.21
CA ALA A 31 12.99 9.12 3.89
C ALA A 31 14.25 8.26 4.09
N LEU A 32 15.44 8.74 3.70
CA LEU A 32 16.71 8.05 3.97
C LEU A 32 17.01 7.92 5.47
N MET A 33 16.70 8.93 6.27
CA MET A 33 16.89 8.86 7.72
C MET A 33 15.92 7.87 8.38
N GLN A 34 14.68 7.80 7.89
CA GLN A 34 13.71 6.80 8.34
C GLN A 34 14.20 5.38 7.98
N TRP A 35 14.66 5.20 6.73
CA TRP A 35 15.22 3.91 6.29
C TRP A 35 16.41 3.47 7.17
N ASP A 36 17.35 4.38 7.45
CA ASP A 36 18.50 4.07 8.32
C ASP A 36 18.05 3.69 9.74
N MET A 37 17.04 4.38 10.27
CA MET A 37 16.49 4.08 11.60
C MET A 37 15.95 2.65 11.70
N GLU A 38 15.29 2.16 10.65
CA GLU A 38 14.66 0.84 10.62
C GLU A 38 15.65 -0.30 10.27
N THR A 39 16.84 0.02 9.71
CA THR A 39 17.75 -1.00 9.16
C THR A 39 19.10 -1.08 9.86
N MET A 40 19.88 0.01 9.87
CA MET A 40 21.29 -0.05 10.29
C MET A 40 21.70 1.00 11.32
N MET A 41 20.77 1.78 11.83
CA MET A 41 21.06 2.75 12.88
C MET A 41 21.55 2.03 14.16
N PRO A 42 22.66 2.46 14.78
CA PRO A 42 23.07 1.91 16.07
C PRO A 42 21.96 2.07 17.14
N PRO A 43 21.64 1.03 17.94
CA PRO A 43 20.50 1.06 18.88
C PRO A 43 20.54 2.21 19.88
N ARG A 44 21.74 2.68 20.27
CA ARG A 44 21.90 3.81 21.20
C ARG A 44 21.54 5.16 20.59
N ALA A 45 21.40 5.25 19.25
CA ALA A 45 21.14 6.51 18.53
C ALA A 45 19.64 6.89 18.51
N ILE A 46 18.74 6.08 19.06
CA ILE A 46 17.29 6.28 18.95
C ILE A 46 16.83 7.67 19.41
N ASN A 47 17.34 8.16 20.55
CA ASN A 47 16.96 9.48 21.05
C ASN A 47 17.44 10.60 20.10
N LEU A 48 18.70 10.52 19.62
CA LEU A 48 19.24 11.49 18.66
C LEU A 48 18.45 11.47 17.36
N ARG A 49 18.14 10.28 16.82
CA ARG A 49 17.35 10.12 15.59
C ARG A 49 15.93 10.67 15.74
N SER A 50 15.30 10.46 16.89
CA SER A 50 13.97 11.02 17.18
C SER A 50 13.97 12.55 17.13
N GLU A 51 14.97 13.20 17.73
CA GLU A 51 15.14 14.66 17.69
C GLU A 51 15.40 15.15 16.25
N GLN A 52 16.24 14.43 15.49
CA GLN A 52 16.52 14.77 14.09
C GLN A 52 15.24 14.71 13.24
N LEU A 53 14.47 13.61 13.33
CA LEU A 53 13.21 13.45 12.58
C LEU A 53 12.16 14.46 13.00
N ALA A 54 12.04 14.77 14.29
CA ALA A 54 11.12 15.80 14.80
C ALA A 54 11.47 17.20 14.24
N LEU A 55 12.76 17.57 14.23
CA LEU A 55 13.23 18.82 13.63
C LEU A 55 12.90 18.87 12.14
N LEU A 56 13.21 17.81 11.41
CA LEU A 56 12.95 17.74 9.96
C LEU A 56 11.46 17.82 9.65
N SER A 57 10.59 17.12 10.40
CA SER A 57 9.13 17.22 10.24
C SER A 57 8.62 18.64 10.46
N GLY A 58 9.17 19.35 11.45
CA GLY A 58 8.82 20.75 11.68
C GLY A 58 9.25 21.69 10.55
N ILE A 59 10.42 21.44 9.94
CA ILE A 59 10.92 22.20 8.79
C ILE A 59 10.06 21.89 7.56
N GLN A 60 9.76 20.61 7.28
CA GLN A 60 8.90 20.19 6.19
C GLN A 60 7.55 20.87 6.24
N HIS A 61 6.87 20.82 7.38
CA HIS A 61 5.58 21.46 7.56
C HIS A 61 5.63 22.97 7.27
N LYS A 62 6.67 23.67 7.75
CA LYS A 62 6.86 25.10 7.45
C LYS A 62 7.07 25.36 5.95
N MET A 63 7.79 24.49 5.25
CA MET A 63 7.99 24.60 3.81
C MET A 63 6.67 24.40 3.06
N GLU A 64 5.90 23.36 3.39
CA GLU A 64 4.63 23.00 2.74
C GLU A 64 3.52 24.04 3.01
N THR A 65 3.53 24.69 4.16
CA THR A 65 2.52 25.68 4.57
C THR A 65 2.98 27.14 4.39
N ALA A 66 4.11 27.36 3.71
CA ALA A 66 4.65 28.71 3.53
C ALA A 66 3.63 29.64 2.84
N PRO A 67 3.35 30.84 3.39
CA PRO A 67 2.39 31.78 2.79
C PRO A 67 2.70 32.15 1.33
N GLU A 68 3.98 32.07 0.94
CA GLU A 68 4.42 32.29 -0.43
C GLU A 68 3.82 31.26 -1.41
N ILE A 69 3.67 29.98 -1.00
CA ILE A 69 3.01 28.94 -1.80
C ILE A 69 1.55 29.33 -2.04
N GLY A 70 0.83 29.71 -0.98
CA GLY A 70 -0.54 30.18 -1.10
C GLY A 70 -0.70 31.37 -2.05
N ALA A 71 0.19 32.37 -1.94
CA ALA A 71 0.18 33.53 -2.81
C ALA A 71 0.50 33.18 -4.29
N LEU A 72 1.42 32.25 -4.53
CA LEU A 72 1.73 31.76 -5.90
C LEU A 72 0.53 31.01 -6.50
N LEU A 73 -0.12 30.14 -5.71
CA LEU A 73 -1.32 29.42 -6.13
C LEU A 73 -2.46 30.38 -6.51
N GLU A 74 -2.75 31.38 -5.68
CA GLU A 74 -3.75 32.42 -5.97
C GLU A 74 -3.43 33.17 -7.26
N ALA A 75 -2.15 33.60 -7.44
CA ALA A 75 -1.71 34.32 -8.63
C ALA A 75 -1.77 33.49 -9.91
N ILE A 76 -1.58 32.17 -9.82
CA ILE A 76 -1.68 31.24 -10.95
C ILE A 76 -3.15 30.96 -11.28
N GLU A 77 -3.96 30.54 -10.31
CA GLU A 77 -5.33 30.10 -10.51
C GLU A 77 -6.27 31.21 -11.00
N HIS A 78 -6.04 32.46 -10.57
CA HIS A 78 -6.80 33.63 -11.00
C HIS A 78 -6.19 34.39 -12.19
N HIS A 79 -5.11 33.85 -12.79
CA HIS A 79 -4.51 34.50 -13.94
C HIS A 79 -5.39 34.35 -15.18
N LYS A 80 -5.60 35.43 -15.94
CA LYS A 80 -6.43 35.46 -17.16
C LYS A 80 -6.04 34.41 -18.22
N ASP A 81 -4.77 34.01 -18.22
CA ASP A 81 -4.21 33.03 -19.15
C ASP A 81 -4.08 31.63 -18.54
N TYR A 82 -4.72 31.33 -17.42
CA TYR A 82 -4.65 30.01 -16.74
C TYR A 82 -4.89 28.85 -17.70
N ASP A 83 -5.79 29.00 -18.66
CA ASP A 83 -6.12 27.97 -19.63
C ASP A 83 -4.98 27.64 -20.61
N LYS A 84 -3.94 28.48 -20.69
CA LYS A 84 -2.73 28.19 -21.48
C LYS A 84 -1.80 27.18 -20.83
N LEU A 85 -1.97 26.89 -19.51
CA LEU A 85 -1.27 25.77 -18.86
C LEU A 85 -1.71 24.46 -19.47
N ASP A 86 -0.72 23.58 -19.72
CA ASP A 86 -1.01 22.22 -20.17
C ASP A 86 -1.61 21.34 -19.04
N MET A 87 -1.98 20.12 -19.39
CA MET A 87 -2.60 19.17 -18.44
C MET A 87 -1.71 18.85 -17.24
N VAL A 88 -0.41 18.68 -17.45
CA VAL A 88 0.57 18.38 -16.39
C VAL A 88 0.71 19.57 -15.46
N GLN A 89 0.83 20.77 -16.02
CA GLN A 89 0.96 22.01 -15.25
C GLN A 89 -0.29 22.27 -14.40
N LYS A 90 -1.48 22.12 -14.98
CA LYS A 90 -2.76 22.24 -14.25
C LYS A 90 -2.86 21.21 -13.14
N ARG A 91 -2.43 19.96 -13.40
CA ARG A 91 -2.44 18.91 -12.39
C ARG A 91 -1.46 19.22 -11.24
N ASN A 92 -0.27 19.70 -11.51
CA ASN A 92 0.68 20.12 -10.49
C ASN A 92 0.10 21.21 -9.58
N VAL A 93 -0.52 22.25 -10.17
CA VAL A 93 -1.19 23.32 -9.41
C VAL A 93 -2.28 22.74 -8.53
N TYR A 94 -3.13 21.86 -9.06
CA TYR A 94 -4.20 21.19 -8.31
C TYR A 94 -3.66 20.38 -7.13
N LEU A 95 -2.61 19.58 -7.34
CA LEU A 95 -2.05 18.72 -6.28
C LEU A 95 -1.39 19.55 -5.17
N ILE A 96 -0.68 20.63 -5.52
CA ILE A 96 -0.09 21.53 -4.52
C ILE A 96 -1.19 22.28 -3.76
N ARG A 97 -2.23 22.77 -4.44
CA ARG A 97 -3.39 23.42 -3.81
C ARG A 97 -4.06 22.46 -2.82
N LYS A 98 -4.34 21.23 -3.25
CA LYS A 98 -4.93 20.21 -2.41
C LYS A 98 -4.13 20.00 -1.13
N ASN A 99 -2.82 19.74 -1.25
CA ASN A 99 -1.96 19.54 -0.08
C ASN A 99 -1.88 20.80 0.81
N TYR A 100 -1.67 21.97 0.20
CA TYR A 100 -1.59 23.23 0.91
C TYR A 100 -2.85 23.51 1.74
N ASP A 101 -4.04 23.32 1.14
CA ASP A 101 -5.31 23.54 1.85
C ASP A 101 -5.52 22.50 2.96
N GLU A 102 -5.18 21.24 2.74
CA GLU A 102 -5.26 20.19 3.77
C GLU A 102 -4.36 20.51 4.98
N GLN A 103 -3.13 20.98 4.73
CA GLN A 103 -2.18 21.30 5.79
C GLN A 103 -2.47 22.62 6.52
N THR A 104 -2.99 23.62 5.83
CA THR A 104 -3.20 24.96 6.40
C THR A 104 -4.58 25.17 7.02
N LYS A 105 -5.58 24.34 6.67
CA LYS A 105 -6.96 24.49 7.20
C LYS A 105 -7.22 23.78 8.52
N LEU A 106 -6.37 22.82 8.90
CA LEU A 106 -6.43 22.22 10.22
C LEU A 106 -5.84 23.18 11.26
N PRO A 107 -6.55 23.46 12.38
CA PRO A 107 -6.00 24.28 13.46
C PRO A 107 -4.73 23.66 14.05
N GLU A 108 -3.70 24.47 14.25
CA GLU A 108 -2.42 24.02 14.79
C GLU A 108 -2.56 23.28 16.13
N GLU A 109 -3.44 23.77 17.01
CA GLU A 109 -3.70 23.13 18.30
C GLU A 109 -4.33 21.74 18.14
N LEU A 110 -5.22 21.53 17.16
CA LEU A 110 -5.78 20.21 16.86
C LEU A 110 -4.70 19.26 16.36
N VAL A 111 -3.81 19.71 15.47
CA VAL A 111 -2.70 18.90 14.95
C VAL A 111 -1.75 18.48 16.09
N LYS A 112 -1.42 19.41 16.99
CA LYS A 112 -0.57 19.11 18.17
C LYS A 112 -1.25 18.12 19.11
N GLU A 113 -2.57 18.30 19.39
CA GLU A 113 -3.32 17.39 20.25
C GLU A 113 -3.40 16.00 19.63
N MET A 114 -3.66 15.88 18.34
CA MET A 114 -3.66 14.60 17.61
C MET A 114 -2.29 13.90 17.70
N ALA A 115 -1.20 14.60 17.41
CA ALA A 115 0.15 14.03 17.47
C ALA A 115 0.48 13.50 18.88
N LYS A 116 0.15 14.26 19.93
CA LYS A 116 0.31 13.83 21.32
C LYS A 116 -0.55 12.60 21.63
N GLN A 117 -1.82 12.62 21.20
CA GLN A 117 -2.75 11.53 21.46
C GLN A 117 -2.33 10.23 20.73
N HIS A 118 -1.82 10.31 19.49
CA HIS A 118 -1.30 9.14 18.78
C HIS A 118 -0.17 8.46 19.55
N ALA A 119 0.79 9.23 20.09
CA ALA A 119 1.88 8.67 20.89
C ALA A 119 1.36 7.96 22.15
N ILE A 120 0.38 8.56 22.87
CA ILE A 120 -0.25 7.96 24.06
C ILE A 120 -1.03 6.70 23.67
N ALA A 121 -1.79 6.74 22.58
CA ALA A 121 -2.62 5.64 22.11
C ALA A 121 -1.77 4.43 21.67
N ILE A 122 -0.61 4.66 21.02
CA ILE A 122 0.34 3.59 20.66
C ILE A 122 0.90 2.88 21.91
N ASP A 123 1.31 3.63 22.93
CA ASP A 123 1.81 3.05 24.18
C ASP A 123 0.72 2.24 24.90
N ALA A 124 -0.49 2.82 25.01
CA ALA A 124 -1.66 2.14 25.58
C ALA A 124 -2.02 0.87 24.79
N TRP A 125 -1.99 0.93 23.44
CA TRP A 125 -2.23 -0.22 22.58
C TRP A 125 -1.22 -1.35 22.81
N LYS A 126 0.08 -1.04 22.92
CA LYS A 126 1.13 -2.03 23.20
C LYS A 126 0.87 -2.77 24.52
N LYS A 127 0.56 -2.02 25.58
CA LYS A 127 0.26 -2.56 26.90
C LYS A 127 -1.02 -3.40 26.92
N ALA A 128 -2.09 -2.90 26.32
CA ALA A 128 -3.38 -3.58 26.22
C ALA A 128 -3.27 -4.87 25.39
N LYS A 129 -2.53 -4.83 24.26
CA LYS A 129 -2.31 -5.98 23.39
C LYS A 129 -1.53 -7.08 24.13
N ALA A 130 -0.48 -6.73 24.87
CA ALA A 130 0.28 -7.69 25.68
C ALA A 130 -0.61 -8.31 26.80
N ALA A 131 -1.49 -7.50 27.40
CA ALA A 131 -2.45 -7.94 28.40
C ALA A 131 -3.70 -8.65 27.82
N LYS A 132 -3.87 -8.65 26.49
CA LYS A 132 -5.06 -9.18 25.79
C LYS A 132 -6.37 -8.57 26.28
N ASN A 133 -6.36 -7.27 26.61
CA ASN A 133 -7.46 -6.58 27.26
C ASN A 133 -7.75 -5.24 26.58
N PHE A 134 -8.78 -5.19 25.73
CA PHE A 134 -9.20 -4.00 25.01
C PHE A 134 -9.65 -2.85 25.93
N ALA A 135 -10.21 -3.15 27.11
CA ALA A 135 -10.67 -2.12 28.04
C ALA A 135 -9.54 -1.16 28.47
N MET A 136 -8.28 -1.63 28.46
CA MET A 136 -7.11 -0.78 28.74
C MET A 136 -6.79 0.20 27.59
N PHE A 137 -7.09 -0.15 26.36
CA PHE A 137 -6.85 0.69 25.19
C PHE A 137 -8.03 1.61 24.87
N ARG A 138 -9.25 1.19 25.22
CA ARG A 138 -10.49 1.85 24.85
C ARG A 138 -10.51 3.37 25.11
N PRO A 139 -10.14 3.90 26.29
CA PRO A 139 -10.20 5.34 26.55
C PRO A 139 -9.34 6.15 25.58
N GLU A 140 -8.14 5.65 25.27
CA GLU A 140 -7.22 6.34 24.35
C GLU A 140 -7.70 6.23 22.89
N LEU A 141 -8.33 5.11 22.53
CA LEU A 141 -8.94 4.95 21.21
C LEU A 141 -10.17 5.86 21.06
N GLU A 142 -11.02 5.99 22.09
CA GLU A 142 -12.17 6.92 22.10
C GLU A 142 -11.71 8.36 21.85
N LYS A 143 -10.65 8.81 22.54
CA LYS A 143 -10.07 10.13 22.35
C LYS A 143 -9.47 10.30 20.95
N ASN A 144 -8.77 9.26 20.45
CA ASN A 144 -8.19 9.27 19.10
C ASN A 144 -9.28 9.41 18.02
N VAL A 145 -10.37 8.66 18.16
CA VAL A 145 -11.53 8.73 17.25
C VAL A 145 -12.20 10.12 17.33
N GLU A 146 -12.36 10.68 18.53
CA GLU A 146 -12.94 12.03 18.70
C GLU A 146 -12.13 13.10 17.94
N LEU A 147 -10.82 13.12 18.13
CA LEU A 147 -9.92 14.07 17.46
C LEU A 147 -9.91 13.88 15.95
N SER A 148 -9.87 12.62 15.51
CA SER A 148 -9.92 12.29 14.08
C SER A 148 -11.24 12.68 13.43
N LYS A 149 -12.37 12.58 14.14
CA LYS A 149 -13.68 13.07 13.66
C LYS A 149 -13.67 14.58 13.49
N LYS A 150 -13.12 15.34 14.45
CA LYS A 150 -12.99 16.82 14.34
C LYS A 150 -12.15 17.20 13.11
N ALA A 151 -11.02 16.55 12.92
CA ALA A 151 -10.18 16.80 11.75
C ALA A 151 -10.90 16.42 10.44
N ALA A 152 -11.57 15.27 10.41
CA ALA A 152 -12.33 14.80 9.25
C ALA A 152 -13.47 15.74 8.85
N GLU A 153 -14.18 16.35 9.82
CA GLU A 153 -15.23 17.34 9.56
C GLU A 153 -14.68 18.63 8.93
N ILE A 154 -13.49 19.06 9.33
CA ILE A 154 -12.80 20.20 8.71
C ILE A 154 -12.37 19.83 7.29
N LEU A 155 -11.69 18.69 7.13
CA LEU A 155 -11.24 18.21 5.83
C LEU A 155 -12.40 17.94 4.87
N MET A 156 -13.55 17.46 5.35
CA MET A 156 -14.76 17.30 4.55
C MET A 156 -15.16 18.59 3.84
N ARG A 157 -15.10 19.71 4.54
CA ARG A 157 -15.44 21.04 3.98
C ARG A 157 -14.39 21.49 2.96
N VAL A 158 -13.09 21.25 3.28
CA VAL A 158 -11.96 21.60 2.40
C VAL A 158 -12.01 20.80 1.09
N LYS A 159 -12.20 19.50 1.21
CA LYS A 159 -12.20 18.55 0.07
C LYS A 159 -13.57 18.47 -0.65
N LYS A 160 -14.62 19.05 -0.04
CA LYS A 160 -16.00 18.97 -0.52
C LYS A 160 -16.50 17.52 -0.67
N THR A 161 -16.13 16.65 0.28
CA THR A 161 -16.59 15.27 0.33
C THR A 161 -17.96 15.14 0.98
N ALA A 162 -18.67 14.03 0.73
CA ALA A 162 -20.05 13.85 1.22
C ALA A 162 -20.13 13.53 2.72
N THR A 163 -19.11 12.86 3.26
CA THR A 163 -19.04 12.47 4.68
C THR A 163 -17.65 12.75 5.24
N PRO A 164 -17.52 12.90 6.59
CA PRO A 164 -16.21 13.01 7.23
C PRO A 164 -15.29 11.83 6.91
N TYR A 165 -15.82 10.62 6.85
CA TYR A 165 -15.03 9.43 6.51
C TYR A 165 -14.52 9.45 5.07
N ASP A 166 -15.30 9.98 4.12
CA ASP A 166 -14.83 10.16 2.73
C ASP A 166 -13.63 11.11 2.65
N ALA A 167 -13.56 12.12 3.54
CA ALA A 167 -12.43 13.03 3.59
C ALA A 167 -11.13 12.33 4.05
N LEU A 168 -11.24 11.33 4.91
CA LEU A 168 -10.10 10.50 5.35
C LEU A 168 -9.70 9.49 4.28
N VAL A 169 -10.66 8.85 3.63
CA VAL A 169 -10.40 7.96 2.49
C VAL A 169 -9.69 8.71 1.35
N ASP A 170 -10.10 9.93 1.05
CA ASP A 170 -9.51 10.76 -0.03
C ASP A 170 -8.02 11.11 0.21
N ILE A 171 -7.50 10.96 1.43
CA ILE A 171 -6.06 11.10 1.70
C ILE A 171 -5.28 10.00 0.97
N PHE A 172 -5.81 8.78 0.95
CA PHE A 172 -5.14 7.57 0.46
C PHE A 172 -5.64 7.14 -0.92
N GLU A 173 -6.94 7.35 -1.19
CA GLU A 173 -7.64 7.03 -2.44
C GLU A 173 -8.42 8.27 -2.94
N PRO A 174 -7.73 9.23 -3.57
CA PRO A 174 -8.37 10.47 -4.02
C PRO A 174 -9.60 10.22 -4.90
N LYS A 175 -10.69 10.96 -4.60
CA LYS A 175 -11.97 10.88 -5.30
C LYS A 175 -12.73 9.56 -5.16
N MET A 176 -12.27 8.62 -4.34
CA MET A 176 -13.07 7.46 -3.94
C MET A 176 -13.98 7.81 -2.76
N THR A 177 -15.22 7.34 -2.79
CA THR A 177 -16.18 7.55 -1.70
C THR A 177 -16.47 6.25 -0.96
N SER A 178 -16.81 6.34 0.33
CA SER A 178 -17.22 5.19 1.12
C SER A 178 -18.44 4.47 0.53
N LYS A 179 -19.31 5.19 -0.18
CA LYS A 179 -20.46 4.61 -0.89
C LYS A 179 -20.03 3.71 -2.04
N GLU A 180 -19.09 4.18 -2.88
CA GLU A 180 -18.56 3.40 -4.00
C GLU A 180 -17.77 2.20 -3.50
N ILE A 181 -16.92 2.40 -2.48
CA ILE A 181 -16.16 1.32 -1.84
C ILE A 181 -17.11 0.28 -1.25
N THR A 182 -18.19 0.69 -0.56
CA THR A 182 -19.19 -0.24 0.00
C THR A 182 -19.76 -1.14 -1.10
N LYS A 183 -20.19 -0.56 -2.23
CA LYS A 183 -20.74 -1.33 -3.35
C LYS A 183 -19.75 -2.37 -3.86
N VAL A 184 -18.51 -1.95 -4.08
CA VAL A 184 -17.43 -2.82 -4.58
C VAL A 184 -17.07 -3.91 -3.56
N PHE A 185 -16.99 -3.56 -2.28
CA PHE A 185 -16.63 -4.50 -1.22
C PHE A 185 -17.75 -5.49 -0.88
N ASP A 186 -19.01 -5.10 -1.01
CA ASP A 186 -20.13 -6.05 -0.84
C ASP A 186 -20.13 -7.11 -1.95
N GLU A 187 -19.89 -6.72 -3.20
CA GLU A 187 -19.73 -7.65 -4.32
C GLU A 187 -18.51 -8.56 -4.10
N LEU A 188 -17.37 -7.99 -3.72
CA LEU A 188 -16.15 -8.75 -3.43
C LEU A 188 -16.36 -9.76 -2.31
N ARG A 189 -16.99 -9.37 -1.21
CA ARG A 189 -17.27 -10.23 -0.05
C ARG A 189 -18.07 -11.47 -0.45
N VAL A 190 -19.13 -11.29 -1.21
CA VAL A 190 -19.96 -12.40 -1.67
C VAL A 190 -19.14 -13.40 -2.49
N GLY A 191 -18.31 -12.89 -3.42
CA GLY A 191 -17.43 -13.72 -4.24
C GLY A 191 -16.38 -14.47 -3.40
N LEU A 192 -15.70 -13.77 -2.49
CA LEU A 192 -14.63 -14.35 -1.66
C LEU A 192 -15.16 -15.40 -0.67
N VAL A 193 -16.29 -15.13 0.01
CA VAL A 193 -16.90 -16.11 0.93
C VAL A 193 -17.32 -17.37 0.18
N SER A 194 -17.92 -17.22 -1.01
CA SER A 194 -18.29 -18.37 -1.85
C SER A 194 -17.06 -19.18 -2.28
N LEU A 195 -16.00 -18.49 -2.72
CA LEU A 195 -14.75 -19.13 -3.15
C LEU A 195 -14.04 -19.85 -2.00
N LEU A 196 -13.95 -19.20 -0.83
CA LEU A 196 -13.39 -19.79 0.39
C LEU A 196 -14.06 -21.13 0.71
N ARG A 197 -15.40 -21.16 0.73
CA ARG A 197 -16.16 -22.39 1.02
C ARG A 197 -15.90 -23.49 -0.01
N LYS A 198 -15.75 -23.15 -1.29
CA LYS A 198 -15.38 -24.13 -2.33
C LYS A 198 -13.99 -24.71 -2.07
N CYS A 199 -13.02 -23.88 -1.72
CA CYS A 199 -11.66 -24.34 -1.39
C CYS A 199 -11.64 -25.22 -0.15
N GLU A 200 -12.33 -24.83 0.94
CA GLU A 200 -12.41 -25.61 2.17
C GLU A 200 -13.06 -26.99 1.98
N ASN A 201 -14.11 -27.07 1.15
CA ASN A 201 -14.85 -28.30 0.89
C ASN A 201 -14.19 -29.19 -0.19
N SER A 202 -13.13 -28.73 -0.84
CA SER A 202 -12.44 -29.55 -1.83
C SER A 202 -11.71 -30.73 -1.17
N PRO A 203 -11.81 -31.95 -1.74
CA PRO A 203 -10.99 -33.08 -1.30
C PRO A 203 -9.50 -32.89 -1.61
N LYS A 204 -9.15 -31.95 -2.51
CA LYS A 204 -7.79 -31.67 -2.93
C LYS A 204 -7.20 -30.54 -2.08
N GLN A 205 -6.65 -30.88 -0.91
CA GLN A 205 -5.99 -29.94 -0.02
C GLN A 205 -4.47 -29.92 -0.23
N PRO A 206 -3.79 -28.75 -0.10
CA PRO A 206 -2.34 -28.67 -0.23
C PRO A 206 -1.62 -29.28 0.98
N ASP A 207 -0.52 -29.97 0.72
CA ASP A 207 0.46 -30.30 1.76
C ASP A 207 1.42 -29.11 1.93
N THR A 208 1.31 -28.44 3.07
CA THR A 208 2.16 -27.26 3.41
C THR A 208 3.41 -27.62 4.20
N SER A 209 3.62 -28.87 4.57
CA SER A 209 4.79 -29.32 5.34
C SER A 209 6.13 -28.95 4.67
N ILE A 210 6.13 -28.88 3.34
CA ILE A 210 7.29 -28.48 2.53
C ILE A 210 7.72 -27.02 2.77
N LEU A 211 6.81 -26.14 3.20
CA LEU A 211 7.08 -24.72 3.43
C LEU A 211 7.84 -24.45 4.74
N SER A 212 7.82 -25.41 5.69
CA SER A 212 8.51 -25.30 6.97
C SER A 212 9.91 -25.91 6.98
N ARG A 213 10.45 -26.31 5.81
CA ARG A 213 11.83 -26.79 5.69
C ARG A 213 12.80 -25.68 6.04
N LYS A 214 13.79 -26.02 6.87
CA LYS A 214 14.81 -25.05 7.30
C LYS A 214 15.76 -24.69 6.15
N ILE A 215 15.87 -23.40 5.90
CA ILE A 215 16.84 -22.82 4.95
C ILE A 215 17.64 -21.77 5.70
N ALA A 216 18.97 -21.93 5.71
CA ALA A 216 19.88 -20.99 6.35
C ALA A 216 19.68 -19.56 5.82
N ILE A 217 19.75 -18.56 6.69
CA ILE A 217 19.50 -17.15 6.35
C ILE A 217 20.41 -16.68 5.21
N GLU A 218 21.68 -17.09 5.20
CA GLU A 218 22.63 -16.75 4.12
C GLU A 218 22.18 -17.28 2.75
N VAL A 219 21.51 -18.43 2.72
CA VAL A 219 20.92 -18.97 1.48
C VAL A 219 19.69 -18.16 1.08
N GLN A 220 18.84 -17.77 2.06
CA GLN A 220 17.68 -16.93 1.80
C GLN A 220 18.08 -15.55 1.27
N ARG A 221 19.16 -14.93 1.76
CA ARG A 221 19.72 -13.68 1.20
C ARG A 221 20.11 -13.83 -0.27
N LYS A 222 20.71 -14.95 -0.65
CA LYS A 222 21.02 -15.23 -2.06
C LYS A 222 19.76 -15.41 -2.91
N ILE A 223 18.75 -16.12 -2.36
CA ILE A 223 17.45 -16.27 -3.02
C ILE A 223 16.80 -14.90 -3.23
N ALA A 224 16.82 -14.01 -2.23
CA ALA A 224 16.27 -12.66 -2.31
C ALA A 224 16.87 -11.84 -3.46
N VAL A 225 18.19 -11.86 -3.60
CA VAL A 225 18.90 -11.18 -4.70
C VAL A 225 18.47 -11.74 -6.05
N VAL A 226 18.47 -13.09 -6.21
CA VAL A 226 18.10 -13.74 -7.48
C VAL A 226 16.62 -13.50 -7.83
N LEU A 227 15.72 -13.41 -6.83
CA LEU A 227 14.33 -13.05 -7.03
C LEU A 227 14.17 -11.61 -7.53
N ALA A 228 14.83 -10.65 -6.87
CA ALA A 228 14.80 -9.24 -7.25
C ALA A 228 15.26 -9.07 -8.72
N GLU A 229 16.40 -9.66 -9.08
CA GLU A 229 16.92 -9.62 -10.46
C GLU A 229 15.96 -10.31 -11.45
N THR A 230 15.30 -11.41 -11.04
CA THR A 230 14.35 -12.12 -11.91
C THR A 230 13.15 -11.23 -12.27
N VAL A 231 12.67 -10.41 -11.34
CA VAL A 231 11.60 -9.44 -11.61
C VAL A 231 12.13 -8.07 -12.06
N GLN A 232 13.42 -8.00 -12.40
CA GLN A 232 14.10 -6.81 -12.93
C GLN A 232 14.10 -5.61 -11.96
N TYR A 233 14.18 -5.88 -10.69
CA TYR A 233 14.57 -4.93 -9.68
C TYR A 233 16.07 -5.10 -9.44
N ASP A 234 16.86 -4.21 -10.07
CA ASP A 234 18.32 -4.28 -10.10
C ASP A 234 18.92 -3.88 -8.75
N VAL A 235 19.62 -4.84 -8.13
CA VAL A 235 20.30 -4.68 -6.83
C VAL A 235 21.80 -5.02 -6.90
N THR A 236 22.30 -5.45 -8.09
CA THR A 236 23.66 -6.00 -8.23
C THR A 236 24.52 -5.28 -9.24
N SER A 237 23.95 -4.62 -10.24
CA SER A 237 24.74 -3.95 -11.27
C SER A 237 25.48 -2.72 -10.71
N LYS A 238 26.47 -2.23 -11.46
CA LYS A 238 27.17 -0.99 -11.10
C LYS A 238 26.28 0.26 -11.09
N ASN A 239 25.13 0.18 -11.77
CA ASN A 239 24.15 1.25 -11.86
C ASN A 239 22.84 0.90 -11.13
N ALA A 240 22.88 -0.05 -10.18
CA ALA A 240 21.72 -0.47 -9.44
C ALA A 240 21.07 0.72 -8.72
N GLY A 241 19.77 0.91 -8.97
CA GLY A 241 18.93 1.86 -8.22
C GLY A 241 18.20 1.21 -7.06
N GLY A 242 18.44 -0.08 -6.84
CA GLY A 242 17.83 -0.90 -5.80
C GLY A 242 18.80 -1.38 -4.74
N ARG A 243 18.24 -1.78 -3.58
CA ARG A 243 18.97 -2.38 -2.48
C ARG A 243 18.01 -3.20 -1.61
N ILE A 244 18.51 -4.30 -1.00
CA ILE A 244 17.75 -5.15 -0.07
C ILE A 244 18.44 -5.10 1.28
N ASP A 245 17.67 -4.77 2.34
CA ASP A 245 18.14 -4.79 3.72
C ASP A 245 17.19 -5.61 4.61
N GLU A 246 17.56 -5.84 5.86
CA GLU A 246 16.78 -6.63 6.80
C GLU A 246 16.14 -5.73 7.85
N THR A 247 14.83 -5.97 8.17
CA THR A 247 14.10 -5.30 9.23
C THR A 247 12.97 -6.19 9.75
N GLU A 248 12.38 -5.84 10.90
CA GLU A 248 11.25 -6.59 11.49
C GLU A 248 10.00 -6.58 10.60
N HIS A 249 9.70 -5.45 9.96
CA HIS A 249 8.54 -5.28 9.10
C HIS A 249 8.98 -4.83 7.71
N PRO A 250 8.89 -5.69 6.67
CA PRO A 250 9.24 -5.33 5.31
C PRO A 250 8.55 -4.05 4.84
N PHE A 251 9.29 -3.21 4.13
CA PHE A 251 8.78 -1.99 3.50
C PHE A 251 9.65 -1.56 2.32
N THR A 252 9.09 -0.76 1.45
CA THR A 252 9.80 -0.06 0.38
C THR A 252 9.91 1.42 0.72
N ASN A 253 11.07 1.98 0.47
CA ASN A 253 11.36 3.40 0.68
C ASN A 253 12.25 3.91 -0.44
N GLY A 254 11.99 5.10 -0.94
CA GLY A 254 12.84 5.73 -1.94
C GLY A 254 12.09 6.60 -2.92
N TYR A 255 12.83 7.05 -3.93
CA TYR A 255 12.35 7.99 -4.92
C TYR A 255 13.12 7.82 -6.23
N TYR A 256 12.46 7.45 -7.31
CA TYR A 256 13.05 7.30 -8.66
C TYR A 256 14.27 6.36 -8.72
N ASP A 257 15.47 6.92 -8.71
CA ASP A 257 16.72 6.18 -8.93
C ASP A 257 17.33 5.59 -7.65
N ASP A 258 16.78 5.93 -6.46
CA ASP A 258 17.15 5.34 -5.17
C ASP A 258 15.90 4.79 -4.49
N VAL A 259 15.54 3.56 -4.79
CA VAL A 259 14.39 2.88 -4.19
C VAL A 259 14.86 1.59 -3.53
N ARG A 260 14.73 1.52 -2.22
CA ARG A 260 15.25 0.46 -1.37
C ARG A 260 14.12 -0.37 -0.82
N ILE A 261 14.33 -1.68 -0.71
CA ILE A 261 13.38 -2.61 -0.10
C ILE A 261 13.99 -3.28 1.12
N THR A 262 13.12 -3.71 2.02
CA THR A 262 13.53 -4.50 3.17
C THR A 262 12.76 -5.82 3.22
N THR A 263 13.33 -6.81 3.91
CA THR A 263 12.70 -8.10 4.15
C THR A 263 13.06 -8.62 5.54
N HIS A 264 12.44 -9.72 5.95
CA HIS A 264 12.78 -10.44 7.17
C HIS A 264 12.98 -11.93 6.86
N TYR A 265 13.98 -12.55 7.50
CA TYR A 265 14.34 -13.94 7.25
C TYR A 265 14.02 -14.83 8.45
N TYR A 266 13.30 -15.93 8.19
CA TYR A 266 13.02 -16.98 9.18
C TYR A 266 13.54 -18.32 8.67
N GLU A 267 14.40 -19.02 9.42
CA GLU A 267 14.98 -20.29 8.98
C GLU A 267 13.94 -21.34 8.60
N ASN A 268 12.81 -21.38 9.30
CA ASN A 268 11.74 -22.37 9.12
C ASN A 268 10.50 -21.81 8.39
N LEU A 269 10.62 -20.65 7.77
CA LEU A 269 9.56 -20.03 6.96
C LEU A 269 10.15 -19.20 5.81
N PHE A 270 10.98 -19.83 4.99
CA PHE A 270 11.69 -19.15 3.88
C PHE A 270 10.76 -18.46 2.88
N THR A 271 9.53 -18.94 2.74
CA THR A 271 8.54 -18.33 1.84
C THR A 271 8.12 -16.93 2.29
N SER A 272 8.29 -16.60 3.59
CA SER A 272 8.07 -15.22 4.08
C SER A 272 8.97 -14.23 3.36
N SER A 273 10.28 -14.47 3.33
CA SER A 273 11.23 -13.60 2.62
C SER A 273 11.02 -13.63 1.10
N VAL A 274 10.69 -14.79 0.52
CA VAL A 274 10.39 -14.90 -0.92
C VAL A 274 9.27 -13.97 -1.34
N PHE A 275 8.12 -14.02 -0.64
CA PHE A 275 6.96 -13.22 -1.04
C PHE A 275 7.09 -11.77 -0.59
N SER A 276 7.75 -11.48 0.51
CA SER A 276 8.04 -10.11 0.92
C SER A 276 8.96 -9.41 -0.08
N VAL A 277 10.01 -10.07 -0.56
CA VAL A 277 10.90 -9.49 -1.60
C VAL A 277 10.14 -9.22 -2.90
N LEU A 278 9.28 -10.13 -3.34
CA LEU A 278 8.46 -9.92 -4.53
C LEU A 278 7.45 -8.78 -4.34
N HIS A 279 6.83 -8.69 -3.16
CA HIS A 279 5.91 -7.61 -2.79
C HIS A 279 6.60 -6.25 -2.84
N GLU A 280 7.69 -6.12 -2.10
CA GLU A 280 8.44 -4.86 -2.01
C GLU A 280 9.10 -4.48 -3.34
N ALA A 281 9.57 -5.48 -4.13
CA ALA A 281 10.03 -5.23 -5.49
C ALA A 281 8.93 -4.68 -6.39
N GLY A 282 7.67 -5.11 -6.21
CA GLY A 282 6.54 -4.54 -6.94
C GLY A 282 6.32 -3.05 -6.66
N HIS A 283 6.41 -2.65 -5.40
CA HIS A 283 6.41 -1.24 -4.99
C HIS A 283 7.59 -0.48 -5.58
N ALA A 284 8.79 -1.06 -5.50
CA ALA A 284 10.02 -0.43 -6.00
C ALA A 284 9.99 -0.24 -7.52
N LEU A 285 9.51 -1.21 -8.26
CA LEU A 285 9.36 -1.12 -9.71
C LEU A 285 8.35 -0.03 -10.13
N TYR A 286 7.32 0.22 -9.30
CA TYR A 286 6.39 1.33 -9.53
C TYR A 286 7.11 2.67 -9.40
N GLU A 287 7.83 2.90 -8.31
CA GLU A 287 8.60 4.13 -8.07
C GLU A 287 9.66 4.36 -9.15
N GLN A 288 10.42 3.32 -9.52
CA GLN A 288 11.44 3.40 -10.56
C GLN A 288 10.84 3.55 -11.98
N GLY A 289 9.59 3.12 -12.17
CA GLY A 289 8.87 3.21 -13.43
C GLY A 289 8.13 4.55 -13.66
N LEU A 290 8.13 5.46 -12.68
CA LEU A 290 7.53 6.79 -12.80
C LEU A 290 8.20 7.60 -13.92
N ASN A 291 7.47 8.57 -14.48
CA ASN A 291 7.98 9.37 -15.58
C ASN A 291 9.13 10.29 -15.13
N GLN A 292 10.34 10.02 -15.59
CA GLN A 292 11.56 10.76 -15.26
C GLN A 292 11.47 12.27 -15.54
N GLN A 293 10.66 12.68 -16.54
CA GLN A 293 10.46 14.10 -16.83
C GLN A 293 9.65 14.83 -15.75
N TRP A 294 8.97 14.09 -14.88
CA TRP A 294 8.17 14.64 -13.78
C TRP A 294 8.87 14.54 -12.43
N MET A 295 10.10 14.10 -12.41
CA MET A 295 10.90 14.08 -11.18
C MET A 295 10.87 15.46 -10.52
N TYR A 296 10.69 15.50 -9.21
CA TYR A 296 10.50 16.70 -8.40
C TYR A 296 9.24 17.53 -8.70
N GLN A 297 8.25 16.95 -9.38
CA GLN A 297 6.93 17.56 -9.57
C GLN A 297 5.86 16.73 -8.83
N PRO A 298 4.77 17.34 -8.33
CA PRO A 298 3.68 16.59 -7.68
C PRO A 298 3.12 15.45 -8.51
N VAL A 299 2.98 15.68 -9.81
CA VAL A 299 2.49 14.68 -10.77
C VAL A 299 3.43 13.48 -10.91
N GLY A 300 4.70 13.62 -10.50
CA GLY A 300 5.73 12.58 -10.55
C GLY A 300 5.66 11.56 -9.40
N GLY A 301 4.69 11.65 -8.51
CA GLY A 301 4.45 10.64 -7.48
C GLY A 301 3.48 9.54 -7.91
N GLY A 302 3.29 8.53 -7.08
CA GLY A 302 2.28 7.50 -7.30
C GLY A 302 0.85 8.04 -7.22
N CYS A 303 -0.09 7.41 -7.92
CA CYS A 303 -1.48 7.86 -8.03
C CYS A 303 -2.22 7.80 -6.69
N SER A 304 -2.13 6.68 -5.97
CA SER A 304 -2.77 6.42 -4.68
C SER A 304 -2.12 5.25 -3.96
N SER A 305 -2.44 5.09 -2.67
CA SER A 305 -2.00 3.92 -1.91
C SER A 305 -2.50 2.60 -2.51
N GLY A 306 -3.73 2.55 -3.01
CA GLY A 306 -4.28 1.36 -3.65
C GLY A 306 -3.63 1.04 -5.00
N PHE A 307 -3.30 2.06 -5.80
CA PHE A 307 -2.51 1.82 -7.02
C PHE A 307 -1.11 1.32 -6.69
N HIS A 308 -0.47 1.86 -5.65
CA HIS A 308 0.84 1.41 -5.19
C HIS A 308 0.80 -0.05 -4.73
N GLU A 309 -0.20 -0.40 -3.91
CA GLU A 309 -0.45 -1.78 -3.48
C GLU A 309 -0.82 -2.71 -4.64
N SER A 310 -1.46 -2.20 -5.70
CA SER A 310 -1.76 -3.02 -6.86
C SER A 310 -0.52 -3.52 -7.59
N GLN A 311 0.59 -2.77 -7.55
CA GLN A 311 1.85 -3.16 -8.17
C GLN A 311 2.61 -4.19 -7.31
N SER A 312 2.61 -4.03 -5.99
CA SER A 312 3.17 -5.02 -5.07
C SER A 312 2.43 -6.35 -5.17
N ARG A 313 1.09 -6.30 -5.10
CA ARG A 313 0.25 -7.51 -5.22
C ARG A 313 0.32 -8.15 -6.60
N PHE A 314 0.51 -7.36 -7.65
CA PHE A 314 0.72 -7.91 -8.99
C PHE A 314 1.98 -8.76 -9.05
N VAL A 315 3.11 -8.25 -8.55
CA VAL A 315 4.38 -9.00 -8.57
C VAL A 315 4.34 -10.15 -7.57
N GLU A 316 3.82 -9.97 -6.37
CA GLU A 316 3.70 -11.03 -5.35
C GLU A 316 2.74 -12.15 -5.78
N ASN A 317 1.48 -11.80 -6.12
CA ASN A 317 0.40 -12.78 -6.25
C ASN A 317 0.17 -13.23 -7.69
N VAL A 318 0.12 -12.29 -8.65
CA VAL A 318 -0.13 -12.64 -10.05
C VAL A 318 1.10 -13.31 -10.67
N VAL A 319 2.29 -12.77 -10.39
CA VAL A 319 3.56 -13.33 -10.89
C VAL A 319 4.10 -14.37 -9.94
N GLY A 320 4.49 -13.99 -8.73
CA GLY A 320 5.24 -14.80 -7.79
C GLY A 320 4.53 -16.04 -7.26
N ARG A 321 3.19 -16.05 -7.23
CA ARG A 321 2.42 -17.23 -6.85
C ARG A 321 1.89 -18.01 -8.06
N SER A 322 2.25 -17.64 -9.30
CA SER A 322 1.87 -18.37 -10.50
C SER A 322 2.71 -19.62 -10.71
N ARG A 323 2.11 -20.63 -11.34
CA ARG A 323 2.84 -21.84 -11.75
C ARG A 323 3.95 -21.52 -12.74
N GLU A 324 3.67 -20.63 -13.66
CA GLU A 324 4.55 -20.19 -14.74
C GLU A 324 5.84 -19.56 -14.21
N PHE A 325 5.77 -18.74 -13.17
CA PHE A 325 6.95 -18.21 -12.50
C PHE A 325 7.82 -19.34 -11.92
N TRP A 326 7.19 -20.32 -11.27
CA TRP A 326 7.91 -21.42 -10.64
C TRP A 326 8.45 -22.45 -11.64
N VAL A 327 7.89 -22.57 -12.84
CA VAL A 327 8.53 -23.33 -13.94
C VAL A 327 9.95 -22.79 -14.19
N TYR A 328 10.10 -21.47 -14.22
CA TYR A 328 11.39 -20.83 -14.43
C TYR A 328 12.27 -20.81 -13.17
N PHE A 329 11.70 -20.47 -12.02
CA PHE A 329 12.48 -20.17 -10.82
C PHE A 329 12.82 -21.43 -9.99
N MET A 330 12.03 -22.48 -10.02
CA MET A 330 12.25 -23.71 -9.24
C MET A 330 13.63 -24.34 -9.45
N PRO A 331 14.16 -24.48 -10.66
CA PRO A 331 15.53 -24.98 -10.87
C PRO A 331 16.58 -24.16 -10.13
N LYS A 332 16.46 -22.82 -10.16
CA LYS A 332 17.35 -21.89 -9.44
C LYS A 332 17.22 -22.02 -7.93
N LEU A 333 15.99 -22.14 -7.43
CA LEU A 333 15.74 -22.36 -6.01
C LEU A 333 16.40 -23.65 -5.53
N LYS A 334 16.28 -24.76 -6.29
CA LYS A 334 16.92 -26.05 -5.97
C LYS A 334 18.43 -25.97 -6.00
N GLU A 335 19.01 -25.27 -6.96
CA GLU A 335 20.45 -25.02 -7.04
C GLU A 335 20.96 -24.28 -5.78
N LEU A 336 20.30 -23.19 -5.40
CA LEU A 336 20.65 -22.37 -4.24
C LEU A 336 20.52 -23.11 -2.90
N THR A 337 19.50 -23.97 -2.78
CA THR A 337 19.17 -24.69 -1.54
C THR A 337 19.80 -26.08 -1.45
N GLY A 338 20.39 -26.57 -2.56
CA GLY A 338 21.04 -27.87 -2.65
C GLY A 338 20.10 -29.01 -2.25
N LYS A 339 20.57 -29.91 -1.37
CA LYS A 339 19.77 -31.07 -0.94
C LYS A 339 18.45 -30.73 -0.23
N THR A 340 18.34 -29.55 0.37
CA THR A 340 17.20 -29.17 1.22
C THR A 340 15.86 -29.15 0.46
N LEU A 341 15.88 -28.67 -0.80
CA LEU A 341 14.69 -28.60 -1.65
C LEU A 341 14.83 -29.39 -2.97
N SER A 342 15.82 -30.29 -3.09
CA SER A 342 16.09 -31.05 -4.33
C SER A 342 14.91 -31.91 -4.80
N ASP A 343 14.13 -32.45 -3.86
CA ASP A 343 12.94 -33.30 -4.07
C ASP A 343 11.63 -32.51 -4.24
N LEU A 344 11.69 -31.16 -4.23
CA LEU A 344 10.49 -30.33 -4.33
C LEU A 344 9.81 -30.53 -5.70
N GLU A 345 8.54 -30.90 -5.67
CA GLU A 345 7.71 -31.05 -6.88
C GLU A 345 6.97 -29.74 -7.18
N LEU A 346 7.05 -29.28 -8.44
CA LEU A 346 6.51 -28.00 -8.88
C LEU A 346 5.04 -27.80 -8.49
N ASP A 347 4.17 -28.74 -8.88
CA ASP A 347 2.72 -28.56 -8.68
C ASP A 347 2.31 -28.68 -7.20
N LYS A 348 3.01 -29.49 -6.42
CA LYS A 348 2.82 -29.57 -4.95
C LYS A 348 3.25 -28.26 -4.29
N PHE A 349 4.39 -27.71 -4.68
CA PHE A 349 4.86 -26.44 -4.14
C PHE A 349 3.93 -25.28 -4.53
N VAL A 350 3.52 -25.19 -5.79
CA VAL A 350 2.59 -24.16 -6.25
C VAL A 350 1.24 -24.27 -5.51
N HIS A 351 0.76 -25.47 -5.24
CA HIS A 351 -0.45 -25.67 -4.44
C HIS A 351 -0.24 -25.21 -2.99
N ALA A 352 0.90 -25.57 -2.38
CA ALA A 352 1.22 -25.20 -1.00
C ALA A 352 1.29 -23.68 -0.78
N ILE A 353 2.00 -22.94 -1.66
CA ILE A 353 2.13 -21.47 -1.56
C ILE A 353 0.84 -20.70 -1.88
N ASN A 354 -0.18 -21.38 -2.41
CA ASN A 354 -1.51 -20.85 -2.70
C ASN A 354 -2.58 -21.52 -1.82
N GLN A 355 -2.19 -22.01 -0.63
CA GLN A 355 -3.17 -22.52 0.32
C GLN A 355 -4.21 -21.44 0.64
N VAL A 356 -5.49 -21.79 0.55
CA VAL A 356 -6.60 -20.99 1.02
C VAL A 356 -7.06 -21.53 2.36
N LYS A 357 -6.83 -20.75 3.42
CA LYS A 357 -7.16 -21.13 4.79
C LYS A 357 -7.45 -19.90 5.62
N PRO A 358 -8.62 -19.77 6.24
CA PRO A 358 -8.90 -18.66 7.14
C PRO A 358 -7.84 -18.56 8.23
N SER A 359 -7.32 -17.37 8.45
CA SER A 359 -6.43 -17.05 9.56
C SER A 359 -7.04 -15.94 10.41
N LYS A 360 -6.65 -15.86 11.69
CA LYS A 360 -7.12 -14.79 12.57
C LYS A 360 -6.39 -13.48 12.30
N ILE A 361 -5.15 -13.55 11.83
CA ILE A 361 -4.24 -12.41 11.68
C ILE A 361 -4.17 -11.97 10.22
N ARG A 362 -4.48 -10.70 9.95
CA ARG A 362 -4.55 -10.13 8.60
C ARG A 362 -3.26 -10.29 7.80
N VAL A 363 -2.10 -10.04 8.41
CA VAL A 363 -0.81 -10.11 7.71
C VAL A 363 -0.41 -11.54 7.32
N GLU A 364 -1.06 -12.55 7.90
CA GLU A 364 -0.88 -13.97 7.60
C GLU A 364 -1.93 -14.50 6.60
N ALA A 365 -2.90 -13.65 6.20
CA ALA A 365 -4.01 -14.07 5.37
C ALA A 365 -3.55 -14.41 3.93
N ASP A 366 -4.14 -15.46 3.38
CA ASP A 366 -3.96 -15.83 1.98
C ASP A 366 -4.66 -14.86 1.01
N GLU A 367 -4.42 -15.01 -0.29
CA GLU A 367 -4.93 -14.11 -1.32
C GLU A 367 -6.47 -14.02 -1.37
N VAL A 368 -7.17 -15.10 -1.02
CA VAL A 368 -8.64 -15.13 -1.00
C VAL A 368 -9.20 -14.48 0.26
N THR A 369 -8.64 -14.82 1.43
CA THR A 369 -9.18 -14.36 2.71
C THR A 369 -8.74 -12.94 3.08
N TYR A 370 -7.63 -12.42 2.51
CA TYR A 370 -7.11 -11.09 2.79
C TYR A 370 -8.15 -9.97 2.58
N GLY A 371 -8.90 -10.03 1.47
CA GLY A 371 -9.96 -9.06 1.19
C GLY A 371 -11.04 -9.01 2.27
N LEU A 372 -11.39 -10.15 2.86
CA LEU A 372 -12.39 -10.23 3.93
C LEU A 372 -11.92 -9.51 5.21
N HIS A 373 -10.64 -9.64 5.55
CA HIS A 373 -10.04 -8.90 6.67
C HIS A 373 -10.15 -7.38 6.48
N ILE A 374 -9.94 -6.90 5.25
CA ILE A 374 -10.03 -5.47 4.95
C ILE A 374 -11.48 -4.98 5.00
N ILE A 375 -12.41 -5.76 4.48
CA ILE A 375 -13.84 -5.40 4.49
C ILE A 375 -14.37 -5.25 5.93
N VAL A 376 -13.94 -6.11 6.86
CA VAL A 376 -14.29 -5.96 8.29
C VAL A 376 -13.85 -4.59 8.82
N ARG A 377 -12.61 -4.20 8.58
CA ARG A 377 -12.04 -2.94 9.06
C ARG A 377 -12.72 -1.72 8.44
N PHE A 378 -12.94 -1.78 7.14
CA PHE A 378 -13.66 -0.73 6.42
C PHE A 378 -15.08 -0.52 6.95
N ASN A 379 -15.84 -1.59 7.16
CA ASN A 379 -17.20 -1.49 7.68
C ASN A 379 -17.23 -0.88 9.08
N ILE A 380 -16.28 -1.29 9.94
CA ILE A 380 -16.13 -0.74 11.29
C ILE A 380 -15.80 0.76 11.23
N GLU A 381 -14.79 1.16 10.46
CA GLU A 381 -14.42 2.58 10.34
C GLU A 381 -15.56 3.43 9.80
N ARG A 382 -16.18 3.00 8.70
CA ARG A 382 -17.31 3.70 8.10
C ARG A 382 -18.45 3.93 9.10
N ASP A 383 -18.84 2.90 9.83
CA ASP A 383 -19.97 2.97 10.76
C ASP A 383 -19.59 3.69 12.06
N LEU A 384 -18.32 3.65 12.49
CA LEU A 384 -17.78 4.40 13.62
C LEU A 384 -17.80 5.92 13.34
N PHE A 385 -17.32 6.33 12.15
CA PHE A 385 -17.31 7.73 11.74
C PHE A 385 -18.73 8.26 11.42
N ALA A 386 -19.64 7.38 10.99
CA ALA A 386 -21.06 7.70 10.83
C ALA A 386 -21.82 7.78 12.17
N GLY A 387 -21.19 7.44 13.31
CA GLY A 387 -21.83 7.45 14.63
C GLY A 387 -22.83 6.32 14.85
N LYS A 388 -22.84 5.29 14.00
CA LYS A 388 -23.75 4.14 14.12
C LYS A 388 -23.30 3.13 15.19
N ILE A 389 -22.01 3.09 15.48
CA ILE A 389 -21.39 2.23 16.49
C ILE A 389 -20.47 3.06 17.38
N ALA A 390 -20.25 2.59 18.60
CA ALA A 390 -19.36 3.20 19.57
C ALA A 390 -18.09 2.33 19.75
N VAL A 391 -16.99 2.94 20.18
CA VAL A 391 -15.70 2.26 20.40
C VAL A 391 -15.83 1.07 21.35
N LYS A 392 -16.68 1.17 22.37
CA LYS A 392 -16.92 0.07 23.34
C LYS A 392 -17.49 -1.21 22.70
N GLU A 393 -18.13 -1.11 21.54
CA GLU A 393 -18.80 -2.22 20.84
C GLU A 393 -17.83 -2.93 19.86
N LEU A 394 -16.65 -2.34 19.60
CA LEU A 394 -15.73 -2.85 18.58
C LEU A 394 -15.30 -4.30 18.77
N PRO A 395 -15.00 -4.83 19.97
CA PRO A 395 -14.65 -6.23 20.13
C PRO A 395 -15.77 -7.19 19.69
N GLU A 396 -17.03 -6.89 20.05
CA GLU A 396 -18.19 -7.70 19.70
C GLU A 396 -18.45 -7.69 18.19
N ILE A 397 -18.46 -6.48 17.58
CA ILE A 397 -18.67 -6.29 16.14
C ILE A 397 -17.55 -6.99 15.35
N TRP A 398 -16.31 -6.88 15.81
CA TRP A 398 -15.17 -7.57 15.21
C TRP A 398 -15.35 -9.09 15.23
N ASN A 399 -15.62 -9.63 16.41
CA ASN A 399 -15.78 -11.07 16.61
C ASN A 399 -16.94 -11.64 15.78
N GLN A 400 -18.07 -10.92 15.72
CA GLN A 400 -19.19 -11.30 14.88
C GLN A 400 -18.83 -11.29 13.39
N SER A 401 -18.13 -10.23 12.93
CA SER A 401 -17.71 -10.14 11.52
C SER A 401 -16.76 -11.26 11.13
N TYR A 402 -15.82 -11.64 12.00
CA TYR A 402 -14.91 -12.79 11.76
C TYR A 402 -15.65 -14.11 11.70
N LYS A 403 -16.67 -14.30 12.56
CA LYS A 403 -17.52 -15.47 12.50
C LYS A 403 -18.32 -15.56 11.20
N ASP A 404 -18.86 -14.42 10.74
CA ASP A 404 -19.72 -14.38 9.55
C ASP A 404 -18.94 -14.51 8.24
N PHE A 405 -17.75 -13.90 8.14
CA PHE A 405 -16.98 -13.84 6.89
C PHE A 405 -15.95 -14.95 6.78
N LEU A 406 -15.29 -15.30 7.88
CA LEU A 406 -14.15 -16.22 7.92
C LEU A 406 -14.47 -17.54 8.65
N VAL A 407 -15.64 -17.64 9.28
CA VAL A 407 -16.04 -18.80 10.12
C VAL A 407 -15.02 -19.03 11.26
N LEU A 408 -14.42 -17.97 11.75
CA LEU A 408 -13.41 -18.01 12.82
C LEU A 408 -13.96 -17.49 14.14
N LYS A 409 -13.55 -18.16 15.23
CA LYS A 409 -13.75 -17.68 16.59
C LYS A 409 -12.50 -16.94 17.05
N ILE A 410 -12.67 -15.71 17.49
CA ILE A 410 -11.61 -14.93 18.13
C ILE A 410 -11.56 -15.29 19.61
N GLU A 411 -10.38 -15.63 20.11
CA GLU A 411 -10.19 -16.12 21.48
C GLU A 411 -9.90 -14.98 22.47
N ASN A 412 -9.29 -13.89 21.99
CA ASN A 412 -8.90 -12.74 22.80
C ASN A 412 -8.74 -11.48 21.94
N ASP A 413 -8.74 -10.30 22.58
CA ASP A 413 -8.67 -9.02 21.89
C ASP A 413 -7.36 -8.75 21.16
N SER A 414 -6.25 -9.41 21.57
CA SER A 414 -4.94 -9.24 20.94
C SER A 414 -4.89 -9.82 19.52
N GLU A 415 -5.54 -10.97 19.30
CA GLU A 415 -5.70 -11.57 17.98
C GLU A 415 -6.96 -11.04 17.24
N GLY A 416 -7.80 -10.28 17.93
CA GLY A 416 -9.00 -9.63 17.44
C GLY A 416 -8.78 -8.15 17.12
N VAL A 417 -9.59 -7.32 17.76
CA VAL A 417 -9.71 -5.87 17.51
C VAL A 417 -8.39 -5.08 17.68
N MET A 418 -7.42 -5.60 18.41
CA MET A 418 -6.12 -4.95 18.65
C MET A 418 -4.97 -5.51 17.80
N GLN A 419 -5.26 -6.30 16.75
CA GLN A 419 -4.16 -6.88 15.97
C GLN A 419 -3.36 -5.85 15.14
N ASP A 420 -3.99 -4.77 14.69
CA ASP A 420 -3.37 -3.70 13.89
C ASP A 420 -3.07 -2.45 14.71
N THR A 421 -2.02 -1.72 14.33
CA THR A 421 -1.63 -0.44 14.97
C THR A 421 -2.32 0.77 14.35
N HIS A 422 -3.00 0.63 13.22
CA HIS A 422 -3.54 1.73 12.41
C HIS A 422 -4.39 2.70 13.23
N TRP A 423 -5.34 2.20 13.99
CA TRP A 423 -6.21 3.05 14.80
C TRP A 423 -5.49 3.77 15.95
N ALA A 424 -4.47 3.13 16.52
CA ALA A 424 -3.63 3.78 17.52
C ALA A 424 -2.80 4.94 16.92
N ASN A 425 -2.41 4.81 15.66
CA ASN A 425 -1.69 5.84 14.89
C ASN A 425 -2.62 6.86 14.21
N GLY A 426 -3.93 6.77 14.37
CA GLY A 426 -4.89 7.66 13.73
C GLY A 426 -5.06 7.45 12.23
N TYR A 427 -4.62 6.32 11.68
CA TYR A 427 -4.74 5.99 10.25
C TYR A 427 -6.12 5.42 9.92
N TYR A 428 -7.12 6.29 9.92
CA TYR A 428 -8.47 5.97 9.45
C TYR A 428 -8.61 6.27 7.96
N GLY A 429 -9.38 5.46 7.24
CA GLY A 429 -9.56 5.58 5.78
C GLY A 429 -8.45 4.93 4.95
N TYR A 430 -7.43 4.35 5.59
CA TYR A 430 -6.30 3.69 4.92
C TYR A 430 -6.61 2.25 4.49
N PHE A 431 -7.30 1.47 5.33
CA PHE A 431 -7.56 0.05 5.05
C PHE A 431 -8.18 -0.25 3.69
N PRO A 432 -9.11 0.57 3.13
CA PRO A 432 -9.65 0.29 1.81
C PRO A 432 -8.61 0.12 0.72
N SER A 433 -7.50 0.87 0.76
CA SER A 433 -6.42 0.83 -0.24
C SER A 433 -5.87 -0.57 -0.47
N TYR A 434 -5.75 -1.38 0.58
CA TYR A 434 -5.25 -2.75 0.49
C TYR A 434 -6.12 -3.67 -0.40
N ALA A 435 -7.45 -3.63 -0.23
CA ALA A 435 -8.34 -4.46 -1.05
C ALA A 435 -8.61 -3.83 -2.42
N LEU A 436 -8.66 -2.49 -2.51
CA LEU A 436 -8.73 -1.78 -3.78
C LEU A 436 -7.51 -2.09 -4.64
N GLY A 437 -6.31 -2.19 -4.04
CA GLY A 437 -5.10 -2.61 -4.74
C GLY A 437 -5.24 -3.97 -5.43
N ASN A 438 -5.81 -4.95 -4.76
CA ASN A 438 -6.09 -6.25 -5.37
C ASN A 438 -7.09 -6.15 -6.53
N ILE A 439 -8.14 -5.33 -6.40
CA ILE A 439 -9.15 -5.14 -7.45
C ILE A 439 -8.53 -4.42 -8.65
N TYR A 440 -7.75 -3.34 -8.43
CA TYR A 440 -7.00 -2.67 -9.48
C TYR A 440 -6.04 -3.64 -10.18
N GLY A 441 -5.29 -4.44 -9.42
CA GLY A 441 -4.39 -5.47 -9.95
C GLY A 441 -5.09 -6.47 -10.87
N GLY A 442 -6.28 -6.94 -10.48
CA GLY A 442 -7.10 -7.83 -11.31
C GLY A 442 -7.60 -7.16 -12.61
N GLN A 443 -8.00 -5.89 -12.55
CA GLN A 443 -8.39 -5.15 -13.75
C GLN A 443 -7.20 -4.85 -14.67
N ILE A 444 -6.05 -4.49 -14.09
CA ILE A 444 -4.78 -4.27 -14.81
C ILE A 444 -4.34 -5.56 -15.50
N LEU A 445 -4.41 -6.71 -14.81
CA LEU A 445 -4.11 -8.02 -15.39
C LEU A 445 -4.99 -8.29 -16.61
N ALA A 446 -6.30 -8.12 -16.48
CA ALA A 446 -7.23 -8.36 -17.58
C ALA A 446 -7.01 -7.41 -18.77
N ALA A 447 -6.50 -6.20 -18.55
CA ALA A 447 -6.09 -5.30 -19.63
C ALA A 447 -4.77 -5.74 -20.27
N MET A 448 -3.78 -6.13 -19.45
CA MET A 448 -2.50 -6.64 -19.93
C MET A 448 -2.66 -7.92 -20.76
N GLU A 449 -3.54 -8.83 -20.36
CA GLU A 449 -3.78 -10.10 -21.08
C GLU A 449 -4.32 -9.90 -22.50
N LYS A 450 -4.96 -8.78 -22.80
CA LYS A 450 -5.39 -8.45 -24.16
C LYS A 450 -4.21 -8.05 -25.04
N ASP A 451 -3.26 -7.30 -24.48
CA ASP A 451 -2.11 -6.79 -25.21
C ASP A 451 -0.95 -7.81 -25.25
N LEU A 452 -0.85 -8.65 -24.21
CA LEU A 452 0.16 -9.67 -24.04
C LEU A 452 -0.46 -11.06 -23.77
N PRO A 453 -1.20 -11.65 -24.72
CA PRO A 453 -1.94 -12.91 -24.50
C PRO A 453 -1.02 -14.09 -24.20
N ASN A 454 0.26 -14.00 -24.51
CA ASN A 454 1.27 -15.04 -24.28
C ASN A 454 2.13 -14.81 -23.03
N TRP A 455 1.77 -13.85 -22.14
CA TRP A 455 2.58 -13.49 -20.99
C TRP A 455 2.97 -14.67 -20.09
N ARG A 456 2.07 -15.66 -19.93
CA ARG A 456 2.34 -16.85 -19.13
C ARG A 456 3.50 -17.67 -19.71
N LYS A 457 3.52 -17.86 -21.04
CA LYS A 457 4.61 -18.56 -21.75
C LYS A 457 5.93 -17.79 -21.70
N LEU A 458 5.87 -16.47 -21.70
CA LEU A 458 7.05 -15.61 -21.51
C LEU A 458 7.60 -15.79 -20.10
N LEU A 459 6.74 -15.78 -19.08
CA LEU A 459 7.12 -15.94 -17.68
C LEU A 459 7.76 -17.31 -17.40
N GLU A 460 7.29 -18.40 -18.01
CA GLU A 460 7.92 -19.74 -17.94
C GLU A 460 9.38 -19.75 -18.45
N LYS A 461 9.76 -18.76 -19.25
CA LYS A 461 11.12 -18.59 -19.78
C LYS A 461 11.92 -17.49 -19.09
N GLY A 462 11.39 -16.91 -18.01
CA GLY A 462 11.98 -15.77 -17.30
C GLY A 462 11.73 -14.40 -17.96
N GLY A 463 10.78 -14.33 -18.88
CA GLY A 463 10.43 -13.11 -19.63
C GLY A 463 9.54 -12.17 -18.82
N PHE A 464 10.06 -11.53 -17.77
CA PHE A 464 9.35 -10.50 -17.04
C PHE A 464 9.44 -9.11 -17.72
N THR A 465 10.37 -8.94 -18.65
CA THR A 465 10.64 -7.65 -19.32
C THR A 465 9.42 -7.05 -20.00
N GLU A 466 8.71 -7.84 -20.80
CA GLU A 466 7.56 -7.39 -21.55
C GLU A 466 6.42 -6.96 -20.63
N MET A 467 6.22 -7.69 -19.54
CA MET A 467 5.24 -7.34 -18.52
C MET A 467 5.61 -6.02 -17.82
N LYS A 468 6.87 -5.88 -17.39
CA LYS A 468 7.39 -4.64 -16.79
C LYS A 468 7.22 -3.45 -17.75
N GLN A 469 7.59 -3.61 -19.02
CA GLN A 469 7.44 -2.56 -20.02
C GLN A 469 5.98 -2.16 -20.21
N TRP A 470 5.07 -3.13 -20.23
CA TRP A 470 3.64 -2.85 -20.31
C TRP A 470 3.13 -2.07 -19.09
N LEU A 471 3.53 -2.49 -17.87
CA LEU A 471 3.19 -1.81 -16.62
C LEU A 471 3.76 -0.38 -16.59
N VAL A 472 5.01 -0.20 -16.97
CA VAL A 472 5.64 1.13 -17.05
C VAL A 472 4.85 2.03 -18.02
N LYS A 473 4.55 1.55 -19.22
CA LYS A 473 3.85 2.32 -20.25
C LYS A 473 2.44 2.71 -19.83
N ASN A 474 1.68 1.79 -19.26
CA ASN A 474 0.24 1.96 -19.06
C ASN A 474 -0.13 2.41 -17.63
N VAL A 475 0.71 2.11 -16.63
CA VAL A 475 0.45 2.39 -15.22
C VAL A 475 1.49 3.35 -14.64
N HIS A 476 2.76 2.94 -14.57
CA HIS A 476 3.78 3.66 -13.81
C HIS A 476 4.03 5.07 -14.35
N SER A 477 4.23 5.20 -15.67
CA SER A 477 4.50 6.50 -16.31
C SER A 477 3.34 7.49 -16.25
N GLN A 478 2.16 7.06 -15.81
CA GLN A 478 1.02 7.95 -15.58
C GLN A 478 1.17 8.75 -14.27
N GLY A 479 1.99 8.28 -13.34
CA GLY A 479 2.22 8.93 -12.05
C GLY A 479 0.91 9.34 -11.37
N ASN A 480 0.87 10.57 -10.86
CA ASN A 480 -0.32 11.19 -10.26
C ASN A 480 -1.04 12.15 -11.23
N LEU A 481 -0.98 11.87 -12.54
CA LEU A 481 -1.66 12.71 -13.54
C LEU A 481 -3.19 12.58 -13.46
N TYR A 482 -3.67 11.44 -12.99
CA TYR A 482 -5.10 11.11 -12.85
C TYR A 482 -5.41 10.68 -11.42
N ASP A 483 -6.62 10.93 -10.96
CA ASP A 483 -7.14 10.30 -9.75
C ASP A 483 -7.46 8.81 -10.01
N PRO A 484 -7.47 7.94 -8.99
CA PRO A 484 -7.64 6.49 -9.15
C PRO A 484 -8.81 6.05 -10.04
N PRO A 485 -10.05 6.60 -9.92
CA PRO A 485 -11.15 6.22 -10.80
C PRO A 485 -10.89 6.55 -12.28
N ALA A 486 -10.24 7.68 -12.54
CA ALA A 486 -9.91 8.09 -13.90
C ALA A 486 -8.75 7.27 -14.48
N LEU A 487 -7.75 6.93 -13.64
CA LEU A 487 -6.61 6.13 -14.06
C LEU A 487 -7.03 4.70 -14.41
N ILE A 488 -7.82 4.03 -13.56
CA ILE A 488 -8.27 2.65 -13.86
C ILE A 488 -9.13 2.61 -15.13
N LYS A 489 -9.98 3.61 -15.35
CA LYS A 489 -10.77 3.74 -16.58
C LYS A 489 -9.89 3.97 -17.82
N LYS A 490 -8.85 4.79 -17.69
CA LYS A 490 -7.88 5.04 -18.78
C LYS A 490 -7.13 3.77 -19.15
N ILE A 491 -6.66 2.99 -18.18
CA ILE A 491 -5.88 1.77 -18.40
C ILE A 491 -6.76 0.66 -19.01
N THR A 492 -7.98 0.52 -18.51
CA THR A 492 -8.81 -0.68 -18.77
C THR A 492 -9.99 -0.44 -19.70
N GLY A 493 -10.33 0.84 -19.96
CA GLY A 493 -11.53 1.26 -20.68
C GLY A 493 -12.83 1.07 -19.87
N LYS A 494 -12.75 0.72 -18.59
CA LYS A 494 -13.91 0.43 -17.72
C LYS A 494 -13.78 1.14 -16.38
N GLU A 495 -14.92 1.46 -15.79
CA GLU A 495 -14.99 1.89 -14.39
C GLU A 495 -14.51 0.76 -13.45
N LEU A 496 -14.26 1.11 -12.18
CA LEU A 496 -13.87 0.13 -11.15
C LEU A 496 -14.89 -1.00 -11.04
N THR A 497 -14.43 -2.25 -11.14
CA THR A 497 -15.26 -3.45 -11.03
C THR A 497 -14.48 -4.62 -10.44
N VAL A 498 -15.13 -5.41 -9.62
CA VAL A 498 -14.57 -6.58 -8.93
C VAL A 498 -14.38 -7.77 -9.87
N LYS A 499 -15.17 -7.83 -10.95
CA LYS A 499 -15.28 -9.03 -11.79
C LYS A 499 -13.94 -9.59 -12.28
N PRO A 500 -12.99 -8.80 -12.84
CA PRO A 500 -11.72 -9.34 -13.31
C PRO A 500 -10.88 -9.99 -12.19
N TYR A 501 -10.86 -9.40 -11.01
CA TYR A 501 -10.15 -9.97 -9.87
C TYR A 501 -10.83 -11.26 -9.37
N SER A 502 -12.16 -11.27 -9.30
CA SER A 502 -12.92 -12.47 -8.95
C SER A 502 -12.74 -13.60 -9.96
N ASP A 503 -12.75 -13.28 -11.27
CA ASP A 503 -12.51 -14.26 -12.34
C ASP A 503 -11.11 -14.87 -12.22
N TYR A 504 -10.08 -14.03 -11.98
CA TYR A 504 -8.72 -14.48 -11.75
C TYR A 504 -8.62 -15.44 -10.56
N LEU A 505 -9.16 -15.08 -9.40
CA LEU A 505 -9.14 -15.93 -8.21
C LEU A 505 -9.88 -17.25 -8.43
N ASN A 506 -11.08 -17.20 -9.04
CA ASN A 506 -11.85 -18.41 -9.33
C ASN A 506 -11.08 -19.33 -10.27
N ALA A 507 -10.49 -18.83 -11.35
CA ALA A 507 -9.70 -19.64 -12.28
C ALA A 507 -8.48 -20.27 -11.61
N LYS A 508 -7.79 -19.51 -10.75
CA LYS A 508 -6.62 -19.98 -9.98
C LYS A 508 -7.03 -21.09 -8.99
N CYS A 509 -8.04 -20.86 -8.18
CA CYS A 509 -8.49 -21.81 -7.19
C CYS A 509 -9.13 -23.06 -7.83
N SER A 510 -9.93 -22.91 -8.89
CA SER A 510 -10.49 -24.08 -9.61
C SER A 510 -9.40 -25.01 -10.11
N ARG A 511 -8.31 -24.47 -10.67
CA ARG A 511 -7.17 -25.27 -11.14
C ARG A 511 -6.47 -25.99 -9.97
N LEU A 512 -6.26 -25.31 -8.83
CA LEU A 512 -5.53 -25.87 -7.69
C LEU A 512 -6.36 -26.87 -6.88
N TYR A 513 -7.63 -26.55 -6.64
CA TYR A 513 -8.52 -27.32 -5.79
C TYR A 513 -9.43 -28.29 -6.56
N GLY A 514 -9.53 -28.20 -7.90
CA GLY A 514 -10.20 -29.19 -8.74
C GLY A 514 -11.72 -29.10 -8.74
N PHE A 515 -12.30 -27.89 -8.67
CA PHE A 515 -13.76 -27.67 -8.78
C PHE A 515 -14.14 -26.79 -9.97
#